data_67a2248fd0af66a8e3bc8e1c5cd48c65
#
_entry.id   67a2248fd0af66a8e3bc8e1c5cd48c65
#
_cell.length_a   1.000
_cell.length_b   1.000
_cell.length_c   1.000
_cell.angle_alpha   90.00
_cell.angle_beta   90.00
_cell.angle_gamma   90.00
#
_symmetry.space_group_name_H-M   'P 1'
#
loop_
_entity.id
_entity.type
_entity.pdbx_description
1 polymer ?
#
loop_
_entity_poly.entity_id
_entity_poly.type
_entity_poly.pdbx_seq_one_letter_code
_entity_poly.pdbx_strand_id
1 'polypeptide(L)'
;YDSITVEGPESIVGTIDCAQVTLDRSNVDKTITETVSYVLLDKDGNQVDTSELTLSADAVEVTMKIVKYKVVPLEVEFIDGGGAKAETDVTYTADIQAVTLSGDVTVLDGLNSIQLEPIDLSTLSSNDETITRTILIPNDVKNVSGQEEVSIHVIIHGKQIKTLRTTNIVFI
;
A
#
# COMPACT_ATOMS: atom_id res chain seq x y z
N TYR A 1 -16.18 -14.82 -13.82
CA TYR A 1 -17.40 -14.52 -14.58
C TYR A 1 -18.31 -13.62 -13.75
N ASP A 2 -18.80 -12.52 -14.36
CA ASP A 2 -19.77 -11.63 -13.69
C ASP A 2 -21.21 -12.17 -13.82
N SER A 3 -21.45 -13.08 -14.77
CA SER A 3 -22.74 -13.69 -15.00
C SER A 3 -22.62 -15.06 -15.70
N ILE A 4 -23.61 -15.91 -15.52
CA ILE A 4 -23.83 -17.16 -16.25
C ILE A 4 -25.16 -17.08 -16.98
N THR A 5 -25.20 -17.64 -18.17
CA THR A 5 -26.44 -17.76 -18.94
C THR A 5 -27.00 -19.16 -18.79
N VAL A 6 -28.31 -19.24 -18.55
CA VAL A 6 -29.06 -20.50 -18.40
C VAL A 6 -30.14 -20.55 -19.46
N GLU A 7 -30.19 -21.61 -20.25
CA GLU A 7 -31.19 -21.87 -21.27
C GLU A 7 -31.91 -23.19 -20.98
N GLY A 8 -33.22 -23.20 -21.18
CA GLY A 8 -34.04 -24.38 -20.96
C GLY A 8 -35.55 -24.08 -20.94
N PRO A 9 -36.37 -25.03 -20.48
CA PRO A 9 -37.81 -24.84 -20.36
C PRO A 9 -38.17 -23.65 -19.46
N GLU A 10 -39.09 -22.80 -19.91
CA GLU A 10 -39.53 -21.59 -19.17
C GLU A 10 -40.01 -21.94 -17.76
N SER A 11 -40.66 -23.09 -17.59
CA SER A 11 -41.13 -23.58 -16.29
C SER A 11 -40.03 -23.86 -15.28
N ILE A 12 -38.80 -24.18 -15.73
CA ILE A 12 -37.65 -24.47 -14.89
C ILE A 12 -36.82 -23.15 -14.73
N VAL A 13 -36.46 -22.50 -15.84
CA VAL A 13 -35.67 -21.27 -15.82
C VAL A 13 -36.35 -20.18 -14.99
N GLY A 14 -37.67 -20.07 -15.06
CA GLY A 14 -38.46 -19.11 -14.29
C GLY A 14 -38.47 -19.33 -12.76
N THR A 15 -38.04 -20.49 -12.28
CA THR A 15 -37.93 -20.77 -10.84
C THR A 15 -36.55 -20.38 -10.27
N ILE A 16 -35.55 -20.22 -11.12
CA ILE A 16 -34.17 -19.90 -10.68
C ILE A 16 -34.11 -18.51 -10.12
N ASP A 17 -33.62 -18.37 -8.90
CA ASP A 17 -33.37 -17.08 -8.23
C ASP A 17 -31.90 -16.68 -8.30
N CYS A 18 -30.98 -17.58 -7.96
CA CYS A 18 -29.56 -17.31 -7.98
C CYS A 18 -28.70 -18.56 -8.25
N ALA A 19 -27.42 -18.28 -8.58
CA ALA A 19 -26.36 -19.29 -8.57
C ALA A 19 -25.52 -19.13 -7.31
N GLN A 20 -25.41 -20.19 -6.51
CA GLN A 20 -24.63 -20.18 -5.28
C GLN A 20 -23.31 -20.92 -5.44
N VAL A 21 -22.23 -20.27 -5.04
CA VAL A 21 -20.90 -20.87 -4.89
C VAL A 21 -20.61 -21.06 -3.41
N THR A 22 -20.13 -22.24 -3.03
CA THR A 22 -19.69 -22.50 -1.66
C THR A 22 -18.19 -22.74 -1.64
N LEU A 23 -17.48 -21.90 -0.89
CA LEU A 23 -16.06 -22.06 -0.59
C LEU A 23 -15.92 -22.50 0.87
N ASP A 24 -15.54 -23.76 1.09
CA ASP A 24 -15.21 -24.25 2.43
C ASP A 24 -13.70 -24.11 2.65
N ARG A 25 -13.31 -23.02 3.32
CA ARG A 25 -11.91 -22.68 3.61
C ARG A 25 -11.74 -22.25 5.06
N SER A 26 -10.87 -22.96 5.76
CA SER A 26 -10.36 -22.57 7.07
C SER A 26 -8.91 -22.08 6.92
N ASN A 27 -8.52 -21.03 7.67
CA ASN A 27 -7.14 -20.49 7.73
C ASN A 27 -6.61 -19.95 6.39
N VAL A 28 -7.37 -19.06 5.76
CA VAL A 28 -6.92 -18.37 4.55
C VAL A 28 -6.04 -17.18 4.96
N ASP A 29 -4.77 -17.24 4.62
CA ASP A 29 -3.74 -16.25 4.96
C ASP A 29 -3.25 -15.43 3.75
N LYS A 30 -3.68 -15.80 2.54
CA LYS A 30 -3.32 -15.12 1.29
C LYS A 30 -4.49 -15.09 0.32
N THR A 31 -4.43 -14.17 -0.65
CA THR A 31 -5.38 -14.13 -1.76
C THR A 31 -5.35 -15.45 -2.53
N ILE A 32 -6.52 -16.02 -2.76
CA ILE A 32 -6.70 -17.25 -3.54
C ILE A 32 -7.63 -17.01 -4.71
N THR A 33 -7.35 -17.65 -5.84
CA THR A 33 -8.22 -17.69 -7.01
C THR A 33 -8.43 -19.17 -7.37
N GLU A 34 -9.69 -19.59 -7.42
CA GLU A 34 -10.06 -20.97 -7.71
C GLU A 34 -11.25 -21.04 -8.66
N THR A 35 -11.26 -22.08 -9.49
CA THR A 35 -12.43 -22.43 -10.29
C THR A 35 -13.32 -23.37 -9.48
N VAL A 36 -14.54 -22.94 -9.21
CA VAL A 36 -15.48 -23.64 -8.31
C VAL A 36 -16.80 -23.87 -9.03
N SER A 37 -17.37 -25.05 -8.89
CA SER A 37 -18.72 -25.34 -9.36
C SER A 37 -19.76 -24.61 -8.51
N TYR A 38 -20.91 -24.35 -9.09
CA TYR A 38 -22.03 -23.68 -8.44
C TYR A 38 -23.27 -24.55 -8.48
N VAL A 39 -24.27 -24.23 -7.68
CA VAL A 39 -25.60 -24.78 -7.71
C VAL A 39 -26.61 -23.67 -8.00
N LEU A 40 -27.66 -23.98 -8.77
CA LEU A 40 -28.77 -23.08 -9.00
C LEU A 40 -29.80 -23.27 -7.89
N LEU A 41 -30.27 -22.19 -7.30
CA LEU A 41 -31.25 -22.19 -6.23
C LEU A 41 -32.53 -21.46 -6.66
N ASP A 42 -33.67 -21.94 -6.15
CA ASP A 42 -34.93 -21.24 -6.21
C ASP A 42 -35.08 -20.20 -5.09
N LYS A 43 -36.19 -19.47 -5.07
CA LYS A 43 -36.50 -18.42 -4.04
C LYS A 43 -36.59 -18.96 -2.61
N ASP A 44 -36.85 -20.27 -2.46
CA ASP A 44 -36.95 -20.95 -1.18
C ASP A 44 -35.59 -21.52 -0.72
N GLY A 45 -34.54 -21.37 -1.56
CA GLY A 45 -33.18 -21.88 -1.31
C GLY A 45 -33.01 -23.37 -1.64
N ASN A 46 -33.96 -23.99 -2.37
CA ASN A 46 -33.81 -25.36 -2.80
C ASN A 46 -33.01 -25.42 -4.12
N GLN A 47 -32.25 -26.49 -4.29
CA GLN A 47 -31.49 -26.71 -5.51
C GLN A 47 -32.43 -27.04 -6.68
N VAL A 48 -32.26 -26.36 -7.81
CA VAL A 48 -32.98 -26.59 -9.06
C VAL A 48 -32.29 -27.70 -9.84
N ASP A 49 -33.09 -28.64 -10.39
CA ASP A 49 -32.58 -29.70 -11.26
C ASP A 49 -32.11 -29.09 -12.60
N THR A 50 -30.86 -29.35 -12.95
CA THR A 50 -30.20 -28.82 -14.15
C THR A 50 -30.19 -29.79 -15.32
N SER A 51 -30.83 -30.97 -15.22
CA SER A 51 -30.76 -32.03 -16.23
C SER A 51 -31.31 -31.61 -17.59
N GLU A 52 -32.27 -30.66 -17.63
CA GLU A 52 -32.87 -30.12 -18.85
C GLU A 52 -32.37 -28.72 -19.20
N LEU A 53 -31.31 -28.25 -18.52
CA LEU A 53 -30.76 -26.92 -18.71
C LEU A 53 -29.42 -26.95 -19.46
N THR A 54 -29.18 -25.93 -20.27
CA THR A 54 -27.90 -25.66 -20.88
C THR A 54 -27.28 -24.49 -20.16
N LEU A 55 -26.10 -24.67 -19.60
CA LEU A 55 -25.36 -23.68 -18.84
C LEU A 55 -24.18 -23.12 -19.66
N SER A 56 -23.95 -21.83 -19.64
CA SER A 56 -22.81 -21.19 -20.34
C SER A 56 -21.45 -21.56 -19.75
N ALA A 57 -21.43 -22.05 -18.51
CA ALA A 57 -20.24 -22.54 -17.82
C ALA A 57 -20.63 -23.47 -16.68
N ASP A 58 -19.86 -24.55 -16.46
CA ASP A 58 -20.09 -25.51 -15.37
C ASP A 58 -19.48 -25.08 -14.06
N ALA A 59 -18.54 -24.12 -14.11
CA ALA A 59 -17.83 -23.57 -12.96
C ALA A 59 -17.48 -22.12 -13.21
N VAL A 60 -17.23 -21.39 -12.13
CA VAL A 60 -16.85 -19.99 -12.14
C VAL A 60 -15.52 -19.79 -11.43
N GLU A 61 -14.73 -18.82 -11.88
CA GLU A 61 -13.53 -18.40 -11.19
C GLU A 61 -13.90 -17.44 -10.06
N VAL A 62 -13.50 -17.81 -8.86
CA VAL A 62 -13.72 -16.99 -7.64
C VAL A 62 -12.41 -16.54 -7.07
N THR A 63 -12.24 -15.24 -6.93
CA THR A 63 -11.09 -14.63 -6.25
C THR A 63 -11.51 -14.11 -4.89
N MET A 64 -10.94 -14.70 -3.84
CA MET A 64 -11.06 -14.20 -2.46
C MET A 64 -9.81 -13.40 -2.10
N LYS A 65 -9.95 -12.07 -2.05
CA LYS A 65 -8.85 -11.17 -1.69
C LYS A 65 -8.71 -11.10 -0.18
N ILE A 66 -7.52 -11.43 0.32
CA ILE A 66 -7.14 -11.23 1.72
C ILE A 66 -6.29 -9.97 1.81
N VAL A 67 -6.74 -9.04 2.62
CA VAL A 67 -6.04 -7.77 2.90
C VAL A 67 -5.47 -7.81 4.30
N LYS A 68 -4.17 -7.57 4.41
CA LYS A 68 -3.44 -7.46 5.68
C LYS A 68 -3.11 -6.01 5.97
N TYR A 69 -2.93 -5.71 7.25
CA TYR A 69 -2.42 -4.43 7.71
C TYR A 69 -1.03 -4.64 8.32
N LYS A 70 -0.10 -3.74 8.01
CA LYS A 70 1.25 -3.75 8.57
C LYS A 70 1.68 -2.34 8.92
N VAL A 71 2.27 -2.17 10.10
CA VAL A 71 2.98 -0.94 10.47
C VAL A 71 4.38 -1.03 9.89
N VAL A 72 4.74 -0.05 9.06
CA VAL A 72 6.02 -0.01 8.34
C VAL A 72 6.77 1.25 8.77
N PRO A 73 8.00 1.12 9.29
CA PRO A 73 8.81 2.25 9.72
C PRO A 73 9.25 3.12 8.53
N LEU A 74 9.43 4.41 8.81
CA LEU A 74 10.04 5.37 7.89
C LEU A 74 11.53 5.48 8.18
N GLU A 75 12.35 5.44 7.14
CA GLU A 75 13.79 5.61 7.24
C GLU A 75 14.24 6.90 6.58
N VAL A 76 15.07 7.67 7.30
CA VAL A 76 15.65 8.93 6.83
C VAL A 76 17.11 8.69 6.52
N GLU A 77 17.53 9.03 5.31
CA GLU A 77 18.92 9.01 4.90
C GLU A 77 19.44 10.45 4.79
N PHE A 78 20.68 10.69 5.26
CA PHE A 78 21.36 11.97 5.12
C PHE A 78 22.59 11.82 4.23
N ILE A 79 22.77 12.79 3.33
CA ILE A 79 23.95 12.89 2.48
C ILE A 79 24.89 13.93 3.07
N ASP A 80 26.13 13.54 3.28
CA ASP A 80 27.19 14.43 3.78
C ASP A 80 27.35 15.68 2.90
N GLY A 81 27.48 16.84 3.52
CA GLY A 81 27.61 18.06 2.75
C GLY A 81 27.73 19.32 3.61
N GLY A 82 28.14 20.43 2.99
CA GLY A 82 28.26 21.71 3.67
C GLY A 82 29.22 21.71 4.87
N GLY A 83 30.14 20.74 4.92
CA GLY A 83 31.11 20.59 6.03
C GLY A 83 30.56 19.78 7.21
N ALA A 84 29.37 19.18 7.09
CA ALA A 84 28.78 18.30 8.09
C ALA A 84 28.78 16.85 7.61
N LYS A 85 28.92 15.92 8.55
CA LYS A 85 28.82 14.48 8.35
C LYS A 85 27.56 13.95 9.01
N ALA A 86 26.79 13.16 8.27
CA ALA A 86 25.54 12.58 8.75
C ALA A 86 25.71 11.75 10.02
N GLU A 87 26.76 10.94 10.06
CA GLU A 87 26.98 9.96 11.12
C GLU A 87 27.40 10.61 12.47
N THR A 88 28.11 11.74 12.44
CA THR A 88 28.73 12.34 13.65
C THR A 88 28.12 13.67 14.04
N ASP A 89 27.63 14.43 13.09
CA ASP A 89 27.29 15.83 13.30
C ASP A 89 25.78 16.09 13.31
N VAL A 90 24.96 15.08 12.97
CA VAL A 90 23.50 15.22 12.83
C VAL A 90 22.75 14.50 13.93
N THR A 91 21.79 15.22 14.52
CA THR A 91 20.69 14.61 15.27
C THR A 91 19.37 15.03 14.66
N TYR A 92 18.40 14.13 14.64
CA TYR A 92 17.08 14.45 14.10
C TYR A 92 15.95 13.82 14.88
N THR A 93 14.77 14.38 14.74
CA THR A 93 13.50 13.82 15.20
C THR A 93 12.47 13.95 14.10
N ALA A 94 11.65 12.92 13.93
CA ALA A 94 10.53 12.94 13.01
C ALA A 94 9.22 12.92 13.81
N ASP A 95 8.22 13.68 13.36
CA ASP A 95 6.88 13.71 13.96
C ASP A 95 6.13 12.38 13.76
N ILE A 96 6.46 11.66 12.69
CA ILE A 96 5.93 10.34 12.34
C ILE A 96 7.10 9.40 12.11
N GLN A 97 7.08 8.24 12.77
CA GLN A 97 8.14 7.24 12.65
C GLN A 97 7.73 6.02 11.84
N ALA A 98 6.44 5.82 11.64
CA ALA A 98 5.90 4.68 10.89
C ALA A 98 4.52 5.02 10.34
N VAL A 99 4.12 4.31 9.29
CA VAL A 99 2.76 4.37 8.72
C VAL A 99 2.13 2.99 8.70
N THR A 100 0.80 2.95 8.73
CA THR A 100 0.06 1.70 8.56
C THR A 100 -0.32 1.55 7.09
N LEU A 101 0.10 0.44 6.51
CA LEU A 101 -0.23 0.06 5.15
C LEU A 101 -1.21 -1.10 5.12
N SER A 102 -2.05 -1.16 4.10
CA SER A 102 -2.91 -2.30 3.78
C SER A 102 -2.63 -2.79 2.36
N GLY A 103 -2.68 -4.10 2.14
CA GLY A 103 -2.44 -4.68 0.83
C GLY A 103 -2.36 -6.20 0.88
N ASP A 104 -1.90 -6.79 -0.23
CA ASP A 104 -1.64 -8.23 -0.30
C ASP A 104 -0.54 -8.64 0.68
N VAL A 105 -0.73 -9.78 1.30
CA VAL A 105 0.19 -10.35 2.29
C VAL A 105 1.63 -10.46 1.77
N THR A 106 1.80 -10.94 0.53
CA THR A 106 3.13 -11.19 -0.04
C THR A 106 3.90 -9.89 -0.27
N VAL A 107 3.21 -8.82 -0.67
CA VAL A 107 3.80 -7.50 -0.85
C VAL A 107 4.18 -6.89 0.50
N LEU A 108 3.26 -6.93 1.47
CA LEU A 108 3.50 -6.36 2.80
C LEU A 108 4.60 -7.09 3.57
N ASP A 109 4.69 -8.43 3.45
CA ASP A 109 5.71 -9.20 4.15
C ASP A 109 7.13 -8.87 3.64
N GLY A 110 7.26 -8.52 2.35
CA GLY A 110 8.52 -8.07 1.76
C GLY A 110 8.90 -6.61 2.10
N LEU A 111 7.97 -5.81 2.61
CA LEU A 111 8.19 -4.38 2.87
C LEU A 111 8.64 -4.15 4.31
N ASN A 112 9.93 -3.95 4.53
CA ASN A 112 10.52 -3.78 5.86
C ASN A 112 10.52 -2.32 6.34
N SER A 113 10.73 -1.37 5.43
CA SER A 113 10.73 0.07 5.68
C SER A 113 10.32 0.86 4.45
N ILE A 114 9.97 2.12 4.62
CA ILE A 114 9.79 3.10 3.54
C ILE A 114 10.94 4.09 3.64
N GLN A 115 11.75 4.12 2.59
CA GLN A 115 12.85 5.06 2.46
C GLN A 115 12.29 6.42 2.02
N LEU A 116 12.54 7.45 2.83
CA LEU A 116 12.22 8.82 2.47
C LEU A 116 13.26 9.38 1.50
N GLU A 117 12.90 10.44 0.77
CA GLU A 117 13.86 11.14 -0.06
C GLU A 117 15.03 11.63 0.80
N PRO A 118 16.30 11.34 0.46
CA PRO A 118 17.46 11.71 1.24
C PRO A 118 17.55 13.23 1.51
N ILE A 119 18.14 13.59 2.63
CA ILE A 119 18.37 14.97 3.03
C ILE A 119 19.85 15.29 2.80
N ASP A 120 20.14 16.13 1.81
CA ASP A 120 21.50 16.63 1.56
C ASP A 120 21.81 17.76 2.53
N LEU A 121 22.79 17.56 3.42
CA LEU A 121 23.20 18.51 4.43
C LEU A 121 23.80 19.80 3.83
N SER A 122 24.21 19.79 2.56
CA SER A 122 24.70 20.99 1.86
C SER A 122 23.59 21.98 1.52
N THR A 123 22.35 21.49 1.43
CA THR A 123 21.18 22.30 1.05
C THR A 123 20.54 23.01 2.23
N LEU A 124 20.91 22.64 3.47
CA LEU A 124 20.36 23.23 4.67
C LEU A 124 20.84 24.66 4.86
N SER A 125 19.90 25.57 5.07
CA SER A 125 20.15 27.00 5.27
C SER A 125 20.55 27.35 6.70
N SER A 126 20.23 26.48 7.65
CA SER A 126 20.43 26.64 9.09
C SER A 126 20.97 25.37 9.72
N ASN A 127 21.56 25.48 10.89
CA ASN A 127 21.96 24.32 11.72
C ASN A 127 20.79 23.70 12.49
N ASP A 128 19.66 24.36 12.49
CA ASP A 128 18.41 23.93 13.12
C ASP A 128 17.30 24.24 12.13
N GLU A 129 16.79 23.19 11.48
CA GLU A 129 15.82 23.31 10.38
C GLU A 129 14.83 22.15 10.39
N THR A 130 13.59 22.45 10.04
CA THR A 130 12.55 21.43 9.83
C THR A 130 12.27 21.26 8.35
N ILE A 131 12.34 20.02 7.89
CA ILE A 131 12.18 19.63 6.49
C ILE A 131 10.99 18.72 6.38
N THR A 132 10.12 18.95 5.40
CA THR A 132 9.01 18.06 5.09
C THR A 132 9.41 17.13 3.95
N ARG A 133 9.05 15.84 4.08
CA ARG A 133 9.20 14.81 3.03
C ARG A 133 7.89 14.12 2.78
N THR A 134 7.57 13.90 1.51
CA THR A 134 6.43 13.09 1.11
C THR A 134 6.73 11.62 1.31
N ILE A 135 5.75 10.89 1.84
CA ILE A 135 5.84 9.45 2.06
C ILE A 135 5.40 8.74 0.76
N LEU A 136 6.37 8.26 -0.01
CA LEU A 136 6.11 7.55 -1.26
C LEU A 136 5.74 6.10 -0.96
N ILE A 137 4.49 5.74 -1.23
CA ILE A 137 3.98 4.40 -1.01
C ILE A 137 4.19 3.55 -2.26
N PRO A 138 4.74 2.33 -2.14
CA PRO A 138 4.84 1.40 -3.27
C PRO A 138 3.49 1.10 -3.90
N ASN A 139 3.50 0.73 -5.18
CA ASN A 139 2.31 0.22 -5.86
C ASN A 139 1.80 -1.04 -5.15
N ASP A 140 0.52 -1.36 -5.31
CA ASP A 140 -0.14 -2.55 -4.75
C ASP A 140 -0.36 -2.54 -3.23
N VAL A 141 0.05 -1.47 -2.52
CA VAL A 141 -0.30 -1.22 -1.12
C VAL A 141 -0.95 0.14 -0.96
N LYS A 142 -1.74 0.30 0.09
CA LYS A 142 -2.47 1.53 0.39
C LYS A 142 -2.08 2.04 1.78
N ASN A 143 -1.74 3.31 1.87
CA ASN A 143 -1.57 3.98 3.16
C ASN A 143 -2.94 4.22 3.80
N VAL A 144 -3.14 3.66 4.97
CA VAL A 144 -4.38 3.78 5.75
C VAL A 144 -4.20 4.61 7.02
N SER A 145 -2.99 5.10 7.29
CA SER A 145 -2.73 6.01 8.42
C SER A 145 -3.20 7.43 8.17
N GLY A 146 -3.49 7.80 6.91
CA GLY A 146 -3.88 9.15 6.52
C GLY A 146 -2.76 10.19 6.51
N GLN A 147 -1.52 9.75 6.75
CA GLN A 147 -0.33 10.62 6.77
C GLN A 147 0.39 10.51 5.41
N GLU A 148 0.48 11.61 4.69
CA GLU A 148 1.11 11.66 3.37
C GLU A 148 2.50 12.31 3.40
N GLU A 149 2.77 13.06 4.46
CA GLU A 149 4.02 13.78 4.67
C GLU A 149 4.54 13.56 6.09
N VAL A 150 5.85 13.73 6.27
CA VAL A 150 6.53 13.69 7.56
C VAL A 150 7.40 14.92 7.72
N SER A 151 7.35 15.53 8.91
CA SER A 151 8.20 16.66 9.28
C SER A 151 9.40 16.15 10.08
N ILE A 152 10.60 16.44 9.56
CA ILE A 152 11.88 16.00 10.12
C ILE A 152 12.60 17.22 10.63
N HIS A 153 12.76 17.31 11.93
CA HIS A 153 13.54 18.35 12.58
C HIS A 153 15.01 17.92 12.67
N VAL A 154 15.89 18.65 12.03
CA VAL A 154 17.31 18.31 11.88
C VAL A 154 18.15 19.34 12.62
N ILE A 155 19.08 18.86 13.44
CA ILE A 155 20.06 19.71 14.14
C ILE A 155 21.46 19.26 13.74
N ILE A 156 22.25 20.22 13.21
CA ILE A 156 23.65 20.01 12.83
C ILE A 156 24.55 20.60 13.92
N HIS A 157 25.34 19.73 14.54
CA HIS A 157 26.32 20.14 15.58
C HIS A 157 27.66 20.49 14.96
N GLY A 158 28.39 21.42 15.61
CA GLY A 158 29.77 21.77 15.23
C GLY A 158 29.93 22.61 13.96
N LYS A 159 28.87 22.87 13.20
CA LYS A 159 28.91 23.71 11.99
C LYS A 159 28.68 25.19 12.36
N GLN A 160 29.50 26.07 11.83
CA GLN A 160 29.29 27.51 11.92
C GLN A 160 29.02 28.10 10.53
N ILE A 161 27.93 28.84 10.41
CA ILE A 161 27.63 29.60 9.19
C ILE A 161 27.99 31.05 9.39
N LYS A 162 28.91 31.59 8.55
CA LYS A 162 29.34 32.98 8.59
C LYS A 162 29.06 33.65 7.25
N THR A 163 28.17 34.63 7.26
CA THR A 163 27.94 35.48 6.08
C THR A 163 28.98 36.61 6.06
N LEU A 164 29.76 36.66 4.99
CA LEU A 164 30.73 37.72 4.76
C LEU A 164 30.22 38.69 3.69
N ARG A 165 30.25 39.97 3.98
CA ARG A 165 29.97 41.01 2.97
C ARG A 165 31.33 41.70 2.67
N THR A 166 31.68 41.74 1.39
CA THR A 166 32.81 42.58 0.96
C THR A 166 32.32 43.97 0.56
N THR A 167 32.90 44.97 1.13
CA THR A 167 32.65 46.40 0.77
C THR A 167 33.77 47.01 -0.04
N ASN A 168 34.92 46.31 -0.14
CA ASN A 168 36.11 46.82 -0.85
C ASN A 168 36.50 45.81 -1.96
N ILE A 169 36.38 46.25 -3.21
CA ILE A 169 36.95 45.59 -4.38
C ILE A 169 38.13 46.48 -4.84
N VAL A 170 39.34 45.94 -4.74
CA VAL A 170 40.54 46.61 -5.24
C VAL A 170 40.87 45.99 -6.58
N PHE A 171 40.90 46.79 -7.65
CA PHE A 171 41.43 46.41 -8.94
C PHE A 171 42.91 46.78 -9.00
N ILE A 172 43.79 45.87 -9.33
CA ILE A 172 45.24 46.07 -9.53
C ILE A 172 45.49 46.00 -11.03
#